data_9ca9c17946945ef286f36f01147c48fd
#
_entry.id   9ca9c17946945ef286f36f01147c48fd
#
_cell.length_a   1.000
_cell.length_b   1.000
_cell.length_c   1.000
_cell.angle_alpha   90.00
_cell.angle_beta   90.00
_cell.angle_gamma   90.00
#
_symmetry.space_group_name_H-M   'P 1'
#
loop_
_entity.id
_entity.type
_entity.pdbx_description
1 polymer ?
#
loop_
_entity_poly.entity_id
_entity_poly.type
_entity_poly.pdbx_seq_one_letter_code
_entity_poly.pdbx_strand_id
1 'polypeptide(L)'
;MYLMPEAANELSWIFLILTGISVVYGAFSAVVQTDLKYINAYSSVSHCGLVLFALLMMTRTSCTGAILQMLSHGLMTALFFALIGMIYGRTHTRDVRLMGGLMKIMPFLAVGYVIAGLANLGLPGLSGFVAEMTVFVGSFQNDDTFHRVCTLVATTSIVIRSPDRKSV
;
A
#
# COMPACT_ATOMS: atom_id res chain seq x y z
N MET A 1 13.47 -7.37 16.60
CA MET A 1 14.72 -7.22 15.87
C MET A 1 15.88 -6.78 16.77
N TYR A 2 15.86 -5.60 17.40
CA TYR A 2 16.96 -5.16 18.27
C TYR A 2 17.07 -5.92 19.59
N LEU A 3 15.96 -6.38 20.15
CA LEU A 3 15.91 -7.05 21.46
C LEU A 3 16.20 -8.55 21.37
N MET A 4 15.85 -9.21 20.28
CA MET A 4 16.01 -10.66 20.08
C MET A 4 16.36 -10.96 18.62
N PRO A 5 17.57 -10.67 18.15
CA PRO A 5 17.95 -10.86 16.75
C PRO A 5 17.97 -12.33 16.32
N GLU A 6 18.38 -13.24 17.21
CA GLU A 6 18.44 -14.69 16.92
C GLU A 6 17.05 -15.28 16.71
N ALA A 7 16.12 -15.04 17.65
CA ALA A 7 14.74 -15.51 17.53
C ALA A 7 14.02 -14.88 16.32
N ALA A 8 14.33 -13.61 16.01
CA ALA A 8 13.77 -12.96 14.82
C ALA A 8 14.26 -13.61 13.52
N ASN A 9 15.51 -14.07 13.46
CA ASN A 9 16.05 -14.80 12.31
C ASN A 9 15.43 -16.19 12.15
N GLU A 10 15.30 -16.95 13.22
CA GLU A 10 14.74 -18.29 13.18
C GLU A 10 13.26 -18.32 12.75
N LEU A 11 12.48 -17.33 13.19
CA LEU A 11 11.04 -17.24 12.88
C LEU A 11 10.72 -16.38 11.65
N SER A 12 11.72 -15.74 11.05
CA SER A 12 11.55 -14.80 9.92
C SER A 12 10.81 -15.42 8.74
N TRP A 13 11.06 -16.68 8.42
CA TRP A 13 10.45 -17.38 7.28
C TRP A 13 8.92 -17.53 7.42
N ILE A 14 8.42 -17.81 8.64
CA ILE A 14 6.97 -17.92 8.90
C ILE A 14 6.31 -16.54 8.68
N PHE A 15 6.89 -15.50 9.27
CA PHE A 15 6.38 -14.15 9.14
C PHE A 15 6.49 -13.60 7.72
N LEU A 16 7.52 -13.98 6.96
CA LEU A 16 7.67 -13.64 5.54
C LEU A 16 6.53 -14.21 4.70
N ILE A 17 6.15 -15.47 4.92
CA ILE A 17 5.03 -16.09 4.23
C ILE A 17 3.72 -15.37 4.59
N LEU A 18 3.48 -15.12 5.87
CA LEU A 18 2.26 -14.46 6.34
C LEU A 18 2.15 -13.02 5.79
N THR A 19 3.24 -12.27 5.79
CA THR A 19 3.25 -10.91 5.23
C THR A 19 3.09 -10.91 3.71
N GLY A 20 3.70 -11.87 3.02
CA GLY A 20 3.52 -12.05 1.57
C GLY A 20 2.04 -12.32 1.22
N ILE A 21 1.39 -13.23 1.95
CA ILE A 21 -0.05 -13.49 1.79
C ILE A 21 -0.87 -12.23 2.07
N SER A 22 -0.56 -11.51 3.16
CA SER A 22 -1.26 -10.27 3.54
C SER A 22 -1.16 -9.19 2.45
N VAL A 23 0.02 -9.02 1.86
CA VAL A 23 0.25 -8.05 0.77
C VAL A 23 -0.61 -8.37 -0.45
N VAL A 24 -0.59 -9.64 -0.89
CA VAL A 24 -1.35 -10.10 -2.06
C VAL A 24 -2.85 -10.06 -1.78
N TYR A 25 -3.28 -10.62 -0.64
CA TYR A 25 -4.70 -10.63 -0.25
C TYR A 25 -5.27 -9.21 -0.12
N GLY A 26 -4.54 -8.29 0.54
CA GLY A 26 -4.96 -6.90 0.67
C GLY A 26 -5.11 -6.21 -0.68
N ALA A 27 -4.19 -6.44 -1.62
CA ALA A 27 -4.24 -5.88 -2.96
C ALA A 27 -5.46 -6.38 -3.75
N PHE A 28 -5.70 -7.69 -3.80
CA PHE A 28 -6.85 -8.28 -4.49
C PHE A 28 -8.18 -7.85 -3.85
N SER A 29 -8.25 -7.86 -2.52
CA SER A 29 -9.47 -7.47 -1.81
C SER A 29 -9.82 -6.02 -2.05
N ALA A 30 -8.85 -5.12 -2.16
CA ALA A 30 -9.09 -3.71 -2.46
C ALA A 30 -9.71 -3.50 -3.85
N VAL A 31 -9.31 -4.29 -4.86
CA VAL A 31 -9.81 -4.18 -6.24
C VAL A 31 -11.28 -4.58 -6.34
N VAL A 32 -11.71 -5.55 -5.56
CA VAL A 32 -13.10 -6.09 -5.62
C VAL A 32 -14.10 -5.22 -4.86
N GLN A 33 -13.65 -4.35 -3.96
CA GLN A 33 -14.53 -3.51 -3.14
C GLN A 33 -15.19 -2.40 -3.94
N THR A 34 -16.41 -2.07 -3.55
CA THR A 34 -17.21 -0.96 -4.12
C THR A 34 -17.38 0.21 -3.16
N ASP A 35 -17.15 0.02 -1.86
CA ASP A 35 -17.21 1.07 -0.84
C ASP A 35 -15.82 1.71 -0.69
N LEU A 36 -15.75 3.04 -0.83
CA LEU A 36 -14.52 3.83 -0.71
C LEU A 36 -13.75 3.57 0.59
N LYS A 37 -14.45 3.39 1.69
CA LYS A 37 -13.84 3.12 2.99
C LYS A 37 -13.13 1.77 3.01
N TYR A 38 -13.77 0.72 2.46
CA TYR A 38 -13.17 -0.61 2.40
C TYR A 38 -12.04 -0.70 1.39
N ILE A 39 -12.14 -0.01 0.24
CA ILE A 39 -11.02 0.09 -0.72
C ILE A 39 -9.77 0.63 -0.02
N ASN A 40 -9.89 1.74 0.72
CA ASN A 40 -8.76 2.32 1.43
C ASN A 40 -8.26 1.42 2.57
N ALA A 41 -9.17 0.76 3.30
CA ALA A 41 -8.81 -0.16 4.38
C ALA A 41 -7.99 -1.36 3.88
N TYR A 42 -8.43 -2.03 2.81
CA TYR A 42 -7.69 -3.17 2.24
C TYR A 42 -6.38 -2.75 1.58
N SER A 43 -6.33 -1.57 0.96
CA SER A 43 -5.08 -1.00 0.49
C SER A 43 -4.10 -0.78 1.64
N SER A 44 -4.57 -0.29 2.79
CA SER A 44 -3.76 -0.14 4.01
C SER A 44 -3.22 -1.47 4.52
N VAL A 45 -4.00 -2.55 4.49
CA VAL A 45 -3.53 -3.90 4.86
C VAL A 45 -2.35 -4.32 3.98
N SER A 46 -2.43 -4.08 2.67
CA SER A 46 -1.35 -4.39 1.74
C SER A 46 -0.08 -3.58 2.02
N HIS A 47 -0.20 -2.26 2.27
CA HIS A 47 0.97 -1.42 2.59
C HIS A 47 1.60 -1.77 3.94
N CYS A 48 0.79 -2.04 4.97
CA CYS A 48 1.30 -2.51 6.26
C CYS A 48 2.00 -3.87 6.14
N GLY A 49 1.46 -4.77 5.32
CA GLY A 49 2.13 -6.04 4.98
C GLY A 49 3.49 -5.81 4.33
N LEU A 50 3.59 -4.86 3.40
CA LEU A 50 4.85 -4.51 2.75
C LEU A 50 5.88 -3.92 3.73
N VAL A 51 5.45 -3.11 4.69
CA VAL A 51 6.32 -2.58 5.76
C VAL A 51 6.88 -3.71 6.61
N LEU A 52 6.04 -4.63 7.07
CA LEU A 52 6.48 -5.79 7.85
C LEU A 52 7.42 -6.68 7.05
N PHE A 53 7.10 -6.92 5.78
CA PHE A 53 7.96 -7.64 4.86
C PHE A 53 9.35 -6.99 4.75
N ALA A 54 9.40 -5.67 4.58
CA ALA A 54 10.65 -4.92 4.49
C ALA A 54 11.50 -5.01 5.76
N LEU A 55 10.86 -4.98 6.92
CA LEU A 55 11.56 -5.15 8.21
C LEU A 55 12.14 -6.56 8.37
N LEU A 56 11.43 -7.59 7.90
CA LEU A 56 11.87 -8.99 7.98
C LEU A 56 13.05 -9.32 7.05
N MET A 57 13.29 -8.50 6.01
CA MET A 57 14.47 -8.63 5.15
C MET A 57 15.79 -8.29 5.86
N MET A 58 15.76 -7.64 7.01
CA MET A 58 16.91 -7.30 7.87
C MET A 58 18.08 -6.56 7.19
N THR A 59 17.86 -6.02 5.98
CA THR A 59 18.86 -5.16 5.32
C THR A 59 18.66 -3.71 5.74
N ARG A 60 19.75 -2.93 5.83
CA ARG A 60 19.68 -1.50 6.19
C ARG A 60 18.81 -0.71 5.20
N THR A 61 18.94 -1.00 3.92
CA THR A 61 18.20 -0.34 2.84
C THR A 61 16.71 -0.65 2.97
N SER A 62 16.34 -1.92 3.19
CA SER A 62 14.93 -2.32 3.36
C SER A 62 14.30 -1.72 4.61
N CYS A 63 15.03 -1.67 5.74
CA CYS A 63 14.55 -1.00 6.96
C CYS A 63 14.33 0.50 6.75
N THR A 64 15.21 1.18 6.01
CA THR A 64 15.02 2.59 5.66
C THR A 64 13.77 2.76 4.79
N GLY A 65 13.58 1.90 3.80
CA GLY A 65 12.37 1.86 2.97
C GLY A 65 11.10 1.64 3.80
N ALA A 66 11.14 0.75 4.80
CA ALA A 66 10.03 0.50 5.70
C ALA A 66 9.62 1.76 6.49
N ILE A 67 10.59 2.50 7.03
CA ILE A 67 10.33 3.76 7.76
C ILE A 67 9.72 4.81 6.83
N LEU A 68 10.28 4.97 5.62
CA LEU A 68 9.74 5.89 4.62
C LEU A 68 8.32 5.50 4.21
N GLN A 69 8.06 4.20 4.07
CA GLN A 69 6.73 3.68 3.72
C GLN A 69 5.71 3.93 4.84
N MET A 70 6.08 3.74 6.11
CA MET A 70 5.20 4.07 7.24
C MET A 70 4.80 5.54 7.25
N LEU A 71 5.76 6.44 7.05
CA LEU A 71 5.52 7.88 7.04
C LEU A 71 4.64 8.28 5.86
N SER A 72 5.02 7.85 4.65
CA SER A 72 4.28 8.15 3.42
C SER A 72 2.85 7.61 3.46
N HIS A 73 2.69 6.35 3.89
CA HIS A 73 1.39 5.70 4.00
C HIS A 73 0.51 6.37 5.06
N GLY A 74 1.07 6.74 6.21
CA GLY A 74 0.32 7.43 7.26
C GLY A 74 -0.27 8.75 6.79
N LEU A 75 0.54 9.59 6.14
CA LEU A 75 0.08 10.88 5.60
C LEU A 75 -0.97 10.70 4.50
N MET A 76 -0.73 9.78 3.58
CA MET A 76 -1.66 9.48 2.48
C MET A 76 -3.00 8.94 2.99
N THR A 77 -2.97 8.01 3.93
CA THR A 77 -4.19 7.41 4.51
C THR A 77 -5.00 8.45 5.27
N ALA A 78 -4.35 9.34 6.02
CA ALA A 78 -5.02 10.43 6.70
C ALA A 78 -5.74 11.36 5.70
N LEU A 79 -5.07 11.72 4.60
CA LEU A 79 -5.66 12.52 3.52
C LEU A 79 -6.87 11.80 2.89
N PHE A 80 -6.75 10.51 2.57
CA PHE A 80 -7.84 9.72 2.00
C PHE A 80 -9.07 9.68 2.90
N PHE A 81 -8.89 9.38 4.19
CA PHE A 81 -10.02 9.32 5.11
C PHE A 81 -10.67 10.69 5.31
N ALA A 82 -9.89 11.77 5.34
CA ALA A 82 -10.42 13.12 5.40
C ALA A 82 -11.29 13.44 4.15
N LEU A 83 -10.78 13.11 2.96
CA LEU A 83 -11.52 13.32 1.70
C LEU A 83 -12.79 12.46 1.63
N ILE A 84 -12.72 11.18 2.01
CA ILE A 84 -13.89 10.28 2.06
C ILE A 84 -14.93 10.82 3.05
N GLY A 85 -14.49 11.33 4.22
CA GLY A 85 -15.37 11.94 5.21
C GLY A 85 -16.08 13.19 4.67
N MET A 86 -15.36 14.07 3.96
CA MET A 86 -15.94 15.25 3.33
C MET A 86 -16.91 14.92 2.19
N ILE A 87 -16.60 13.90 1.38
CA ILE A 87 -17.49 13.40 0.33
C ILE A 87 -18.76 12.84 0.96
N TYR A 88 -18.63 11.96 1.96
CA TYR A 88 -19.74 11.35 2.64
C TYR A 88 -20.65 12.37 3.33
N GLY A 89 -20.09 13.38 3.97
CA GLY A 89 -20.86 14.45 4.61
C GLY A 89 -21.75 15.26 3.66
N ARG A 90 -21.48 15.22 2.35
CA ARG A 90 -22.26 15.91 1.31
C ARG A 90 -23.14 15.01 0.48
N THR A 91 -22.70 13.79 0.20
CA THR A 91 -23.40 12.84 -0.68
C THR A 91 -24.21 11.78 0.07
N HIS A 92 -23.92 11.57 1.37
CA HIS A 92 -24.47 10.52 2.21
C HIS A 92 -24.32 9.10 1.63
N THR A 93 -23.43 8.93 0.62
CA THR A 93 -23.12 7.63 0.03
C THR A 93 -21.60 7.42 -0.02
N ARG A 94 -21.17 6.16 0.02
CA ARG A 94 -19.78 5.72 -0.11
C ARG A 94 -19.57 4.75 -1.27
N ASP A 95 -20.64 4.40 -1.97
CA ASP A 95 -20.56 3.48 -3.10
C ASP A 95 -20.03 4.22 -4.33
N VAL A 96 -18.88 3.75 -4.83
CA VAL A 96 -18.20 4.30 -6.01
C VAL A 96 -19.10 4.29 -7.25
N ARG A 97 -20.01 3.31 -7.36
CA ARG A 97 -20.91 3.16 -8.49
C ARG A 97 -21.96 4.28 -8.58
N LEU A 98 -22.27 4.87 -7.44
CA LEU A 98 -23.26 5.95 -7.34
C LEU A 98 -22.62 7.34 -7.40
N MET A 99 -21.28 7.41 -7.38
CA MET A 99 -20.52 8.65 -7.37
C MET A 99 -20.09 9.07 -8.78
N GLY A 100 -21.06 9.46 -9.61
CA GLY A 100 -20.80 10.06 -10.93
C GLY A 100 -20.70 11.59 -10.87
N GLY A 101 -19.77 12.19 -11.62
CA GLY A 101 -19.73 13.65 -11.82
C GLY A 101 -19.20 14.49 -10.65
N LEU A 102 -18.46 13.90 -9.71
CA LEU A 102 -17.91 14.57 -8.54
C LEU A 102 -17.08 15.83 -8.92
N MET A 103 -16.41 15.77 -10.05
CA MET A 103 -15.58 16.87 -10.58
C MET A 103 -16.41 18.13 -10.94
N LYS A 104 -17.66 17.97 -11.32
CA LYS A 104 -18.57 19.08 -11.65
C LYS A 104 -19.12 19.77 -10.40
N ILE A 105 -19.34 18.99 -9.33
CA ILE A 105 -20.00 19.46 -8.11
C ILE A 105 -18.96 19.97 -7.11
N MET A 106 -17.83 19.27 -6.98
CA MET A 106 -16.80 19.52 -5.98
C MET A 106 -15.39 19.35 -6.59
N PRO A 107 -14.95 20.30 -7.47
CA PRO A 107 -13.69 20.14 -8.22
C PRO A 107 -12.47 20.04 -7.31
N PHE A 108 -12.41 20.81 -6.22
CA PHE A 108 -11.29 20.79 -5.28
C PHE A 108 -11.13 19.43 -4.58
N LEU A 109 -12.25 18.83 -4.13
CA LEU A 109 -12.23 17.50 -3.51
C LEU A 109 -11.86 16.41 -4.52
N ALA A 110 -12.35 16.52 -5.76
CA ALA A 110 -12.02 15.58 -6.82
C ALA A 110 -10.53 15.60 -7.16
N VAL A 111 -9.91 16.77 -7.28
CA VAL A 111 -8.47 16.92 -7.51
C VAL A 111 -7.67 16.32 -6.34
N GLY A 112 -8.04 16.64 -5.10
CA GLY A 112 -7.39 16.06 -3.91
C GLY A 112 -7.50 14.54 -3.89
N TYR A 113 -8.65 13.99 -4.26
CA TYR A 113 -8.87 12.54 -4.33
C TYR A 113 -8.02 11.87 -5.42
N VAL A 114 -7.89 12.50 -6.59
CA VAL A 114 -7.01 12.01 -7.66
C VAL A 114 -5.55 12.01 -7.21
N ILE A 115 -5.07 13.11 -6.61
CA ILE A 115 -3.69 13.20 -6.11
C ILE A 115 -3.42 12.13 -5.05
N ALA A 116 -4.34 11.94 -4.09
CA ALA A 116 -4.23 10.91 -3.07
C ALA A 116 -4.25 9.50 -3.70
N GLY A 117 -5.07 9.27 -4.72
CA GLY A 117 -5.12 8.02 -5.47
C GLY A 117 -3.81 7.72 -6.20
N LEU A 118 -3.24 8.70 -6.87
CA LEU A 118 -1.95 8.58 -7.54
C LEU A 118 -0.80 8.30 -6.55
N ALA A 119 -0.86 8.92 -5.36
CA ALA A 119 0.09 8.67 -4.28
C ALA A 119 -0.02 7.22 -3.75
N ASN A 120 -1.24 6.69 -3.66
CA ASN A 120 -1.48 5.31 -3.24
C ASN A 120 -1.01 4.27 -4.27
N LEU A 121 -0.98 4.64 -5.54
CA LEU A 121 -0.50 3.77 -6.62
C LEU A 121 1.05 3.75 -6.71
N GLY A 122 1.75 4.53 -5.91
CA GLY A 122 3.21 4.59 -5.96
C GLY A 122 3.75 5.09 -7.30
N LEU A 123 3.13 6.12 -7.89
CA LEU A 123 3.62 6.69 -9.14
C LEU A 123 4.94 7.45 -8.96
N PRO A 124 5.85 7.38 -9.96
CA PRO A 124 7.10 8.13 -9.96
C PRO A 124 6.85 9.63 -9.74
N GLY A 125 7.59 10.22 -8.81
CA GLY A 125 7.43 11.62 -8.40
C GLY A 125 6.68 11.82 -7.08
N LEU A 126 6.11 10.76 -6.50
CA LEU A 126 5.44 10.79 -5.20
C LEU A 126 6.23 9.98 -4.16
N SER A 127 6.05 10.33 -2.89
CA SER A 127 6.81 9.74 -1.77
C SER A 127 6.62 8.22 -1.65
N GLY A 128 5.45 7.69 -2.00
CA GLY A 128 5.16 6.27 -1.99
C GLY A 128 6.07 5.47 -2.91
N PHE A 129 6.32 5.97 -4.13
CA PHE A 129 7.22 5.32 -5.08
C PHE A 129 8.65 5.17 -4.53
N VAL A 130 9.20 6.24 -3.96
CA VAL A 130 10.56 6.21 -3.41
C VAL A 130 10.66 5.19 -2.28
N ALA A 131 9.66 5.13 -1.42
CA ALA A 131 9.61 4.18 -0.32
C ALA A 131 9.52 2.73 -0.81
N GLU A 132 8.60 2.42 -1.73
CA GLU A 132 8.43 1.09 -2.29
C GLU A 132 9.68 0.63 -3.06
N MET A 133 10.27 1.48 -3.91
CA MET A 133 11.50 1.17 -4.62
C MET A 133 12.66 0.90 -3.66
N THR A 134 12.79 1.67 -2.58
CA THR A 134 13.81 1.45 -1.55
C THR A 134 13.63 0.11 -0.85
N VAL A 135 12.38 -0.28 -0.57
CA VAL A 135 12.05 -1.60 -0.01
C VAL A 135 12.51 -2.71 -0.96
N PHE A 136 12.16 -2.63 -2.26
CA PHE A 136 12.52 -3.67 -3.22
C PHE A 136 14.01 -3.76 -3.46
N VAL A 137 14.69 -2.63 -3.67
CA VAL A 137 16.15 -2.62 -3.82
C VAL A 137 16.82 -3.24 -2.60
N GLY A 138 16.36 -2.89 -1.39
CA GLY A 138 16.87 -3.49 -0.16
C GLY A 138 16.57 -4.99 -0.03
N SER A 139 15.42 -5.44 -0.50
CA SER A 139 15.03 -6.85 -0.46
C SER A 139 15.84 -7.70 -1.43
N PHE A 140 16.20 -7.17 -2.62
CA PHE A 140 17.04 -7.87 -3.57
C PHE A 140 18.53 -7.93 -3.16
N GLN A 141 18.95 -7.13 -2.20
CA GLN A 141 20.31 -7.21 -1.62
C GLN A 141 20.51 -8.46 -0.75
N ASN A 142 19.44 -9.14 -0.37
CA ASN A 142 19.53 -10.40 0.35
C ASN A 142 19.85 -11.54 -0.64
N ASP A 143 20.87 -12.35 -0.32
CA ASP A 143 21.38 -13.41 -1.20
C ASP A 143 20.52 -14.69 -1.16
N ASP A 144 19.63 -14.84 -0.19
CA ASP A 144 18.79 -16.02 -0.05
C ASP A 144 17.72 -16.11 -1.15
N THR A 145 17.70 -17.23 -1.84
CA THR A 145 16.73 -17.52 -2.91
C THR A 145 15.30 -17.42 -2.44
N PHE A 146 15.00 -17.84 -1.21
CA PHE A 146 13.67 -17.75 -0.61
C PHE A 146 13.20 -16.30 -0.47
N HIS A 147 14.08 -15.41 0.03
CA HIS A 147 13.79 -13.99 0.17
C HIS A 147 13.54 -13.31 -1.19
N ARG A 148 14.28 -13.71 -2.22
CA ARG A 148 14.09 -13.21 -3.60
C ARG A 148 12.75 -13.64 -4.19
N VAL A 149 12.34 -14.89 -3.99
CA VAL A 149 11.01 -15.37 -4.45
C VAL A 149 9.88 -14.62 -3.74
N CYS A 150 9.96 -14.44 -2.42
CA CYS A 150 9.00 -13.65 -1.67
C CYS A 150 8.94 -12.20 -2.15
N THR A 151 10.07 -11.61 -2.51
CA THR A 151 10.15 -10.25 -3.07
C THR A 151 9.44 -10.16 -4.43
N LEU A 152 9.61 -11.15 -5.31
CA LEU A 152 8.90 -11.21 -6.59
C LEU A 152 7.38 -11.30 -6.40
N VAL A 153 6.92 -12.12 -5.44
CA VAL A 153 5.49 -12.21 -5.10
C VAL A 153 4.95 -10.88 -4.58
N ALA A 154 5.69 -10.22 -3.68
CA ALA A 154 5.31 -8.91 -3.17
C ALA A 154 5.27 -7.83 -4.28
N THR A 155 6.21 -7.85 -5.22
CA THR A 155 6.26 -6.94 -6.37
C THR A 155 5.04 -7.15 -7.29
N THR A 156 4.61 -8.39 -7.52
CA THR A 156 3.42 -8.70 -8.32
C THR A 156 2.17 -8.04 -7.75
N SER A 157 2.07 -7.90 -6.43
CA SER A 157 0.92 -7.24 -5.79
C SER A 157 0.78 -5.76 -6.16
N ILE A 158 1.89 -5.07 -6.45
CA ILE A 158 1.88 -3.67 -6.88
C ILE A 158 1.32 -3.55 -8.30
N VAL A 159 1.70 -4.48 -9.18
CA VAL A 159 1.17 -4.53 -10.54
C VAL A 159 -0.34 -4.76 -10.52
N ILE A 160 -0.83 -5.62 -9.64
CA ILE A 160 -2.27 -5.90 -9.48
C ILE A 160 -3.02 -4.68 -8.95
N ARG A 161 -2.39 -3.87 -8.11
CA ARG A 161 -2.98 -2.64 -7.57
C ARG A 161 -3.14 -1.55 -8.63
N SER A 162 -2.35 -1.59 -9.72
CA SER A 162 -2.52 -0.69 -10.87
C SER A 162 -3.85 -1.05 -11.56
N PRO A 163 -4.93 -0.28 -11.40
CA PRO A 163 -6.24 -0.69 -11.88
C PRO A 163 -6.30 -0.53 -13.38
N ASP A 164 -6.55 -1.62 -14.06
CA ASP A 164 -7.22 -1.59 -15.35
C ASP A 164 -8.70 -1.21 -15.11
N ARG A 165 -8.94 -0.02 -14.60
CA ARG A 165 -10.27 0.56 -14.50
C ARG A 165 -10.65 1.15 -15.85
N LYS A 166 -11.09 0.30 -16.74
CA LYS A 166 -12.06 0.69 -17.76
C LYS A 166 -13.34 1.12 -17.02
N SER A 167 -13.44 2.34 -16.66
CA SER A 167 -14.69 3.04 -16.34
C SER A 167 -14.48 4.13 -15.28
N VAL A 168 -14.14 5.30 -15.71
CA VAL A 168 -14.73 6.56 -15.18
C VAL A 168 -15.07 7.42 -16.35
#